data_d1caa229b7ab41e4288f85e354774be7
#
_entry.id   d1caa229b7ab41e4288f85e354774be7
#
_cell.length_a   1.000
_cell.length_b   1.000
_cell.length_c   1.000
_cell.angle_alpha   90.00
_cell.angle_beta   90.00
_cell.angle_gamma   90.00
#
_symmetry.space_group_name_H-M   'P 1'
#
loop_
_entity.id
_entity.type
_entity.pdbx_description
1 polymer ?
#
loop_
_entity_poly.entity_id
_entity_poly.type
_entity_poly.pdbx_seq_one_letter_code
_entity_poly.pdbx_strand_id
1 'polypeptide(L)'
;MADRGWPADWAERMAGKGCPMCAAIGNGDNDFLVEVCTRQFGDVYLERRSRLPGYCIVIWKHGHIAEPADLDPAQASGYWNEVLAVGRAVRSLFNPVKMNYMTLGNTIPHLHTHVVPRYLDDPAPGGPIAWEQIHSPEPVPEAELNHQAAGLRQLMSG
;
A
#
# COMPACT_ATOMS: atom_id res chain seq x y z
N MET A 1 11.25 -17.64 17.35
CA MET A 1 9.86 -17.18 17.22
C MET A 1 9.85 -15.70 17.53
N ALA A 2 9.46 -14.86 16.59
CA ALA A 2 9.24 -13.44 16.90
C ALA A 2 8.12 -13.36 17.93
N ASP A 3 8.35 -12.55 18.96
CA ASP A 3 7.32 -12.22 19.95
C ASP A 3 6.11 -11.63 19.20
N ARG A 4 4.98 -12.33 19.24
CA ARG A 4 3.73 -11.93 18.56
C ARG A 4 2.89 -10.97 19.41
N GLY A 5 3.49 -10.39 20.44
CA GLY A 5 2.86 -9.39 21.26
C GLY A 5 2.78 -8.03 20.59
N TRP A 6 1.92 -7.14 21.09
CA TRP A 6 1.90 -5.74 20.70
C TRP A 6 3.22 -5.06 21.09
N PRO A 7 3.77 -4.15 20.27
CA PRO A 7 4.97 -3.40 20.63
C PRO A 7 4.79 -2.65 21.96
N ALA A 8 5.84 -2.63 22.80
CA ALA A 8 5.79 -1.94 24.09
C ALA A 8 5.52 -0.44 23.96
N ASP A 9 5.90 0.16 22.82
CA ASP A 9 5.71 1.56 22.45
C ASP A 9 4.41 1.79 21.63
N TRP A 10 3.43 0.86 21.70
CA TRP A 10 2.22 0.93 20.89
C TRP A 10 1.46 2.24 21.03
N ALA A 11 1.30 2.75 22.26
CA ALA A 11 0.61 4.01 22.51
C ALA A 11 1.32 5.20 21.82
N GLU A 12 2.65 5.21 21.81
CA GLU A 12 3.44 6.23 21.12
C GLU A 12 3.28 6.13 19.60
N ARG A 13 3.27 4.92 19.07
CA ARG A 13 3.01 4.68 17.63
C ARG A 13 1.61 5.14 17.22
N MET A 14 0.61 4.82 18.03
CA MET A 14 -0.78 5.29 17.80
C MET A 14 -0.87 6.83 17.80
N ALA A 15 -0.03 7.51 18.58
CA ALA A 15 0.08 8.97 18.58
C ALA A 15 0.94 9.53 17.43
N GLY A 16 1.44 8.69 16.53
CA GLY A 16 2.24 9.08 15.37
C GLY A 16 3.72 9.35 15.66
N LYS A 17 4.21 9.04 16.85
CA LYS A 17 5.62 9.28 17.20
C LYS A 17 6.53 8.40 16.37
N GLY A 18 7.42 9.03 15.59
CA GLY A 18 8.37 8.33 14.73
C GLY A 18 7.72 7.55 13.57
N CYS A 19 6.51 7.90 13.16
CA CYS A 19 5.79 7.19 12.12
C CYS A 19 6.51 7.26 10.76
N PRO A 20 6.96 6.11 10.20
CA PRO A 20 7.68 6.08 8.94
C PRO A 20 6.78 6.46 7.74
N MET A 21 5.47 6.25 7.83
CA MET A 21 4.54 6.67 6.78
C MET A 21 4.32 8.18 6.75
N CYS A 22 4.23 8.83 7.92
CA CYS A 22 4.24 10.29 7.97
C CYS A 22 5.52 10.87 7.35
N ALA A 23 6.66 10.20 7.55
CA ALA A 23 7.94 10.62 6.98
C ALA A 23 8.04 10.33 5.47
N ALA A 24 7.32 9.34 4.94
CA ALA A 24 7.34 8.98 3.52
C ALA A 24 6.49 9.93 2.65
N ILE A 25 5.39 10.44 3.18
CA ILE A 25 4.43 11.26 2.44
C ILE A 25 5.11 12.49 1.86
N GLY A 26 4.96 12.68 0.53
CA GLY A 26 5.50 13.82 -0.20
C GLY A 26 7.02 13.82 -0.38
N ASN A 27 7.72 12.75 0.00
CA ASN A 27 9.18 12.64 -0.10
C ASN A 27 9.68 11.73 -1.24
N GLY A 28 8.77 11.29 -2.12
CA GLY A 28 9.13 10.48 -3.28
C GLY A 28 9.51 9.03 -2.93
N ASP A 29 10.44 8.48 -3.69
CA ASP A 29 10.92 7.11 -3.54
C ASP A 29 11.74 6.92 -2.26
N ASN A 30 11.68 5.70 -1.72
CA ASN A 30 12.53 5.28 -0.60
C ASN A 30 12.98 3.81 -0.76
N ASP A 31 13.64 3.23 0.25
CA ASP A 31 14.18 1.87 0.20
C ASP A 31 13.11 0.77 0.08
N PHE A 32 11.86 1.08 0.37
CA PHE A 32 10.74 0.12 0.36
C PHE A 32 9.72 0.39 -0.73
N LEU A 33 9.57 1.67 -1.14
CA LEU A 33 8.47 2.15 -1.95
C LEU A 33 8.95 3.00 -3.12
N VAL A 34 8.30 2.85 -4.28
CA VAL A 34 8.42 3.75 -5.45
C VAL A 34 7.15 4.57 -5.54
N GLU A 35 7.26 5.89 -5.54
CA GLU A 35 6.11 6.76 -5.69
C GLU A 35 5.49 6.61 -7.08
N VAL A 36 4.21 6.29 -7.13
CA VAL A 36 3.43 6.26 -8.36
C VAL A 36 2.84 7.64 -8.63
N CYS A 37 2.06 8.16 -7.70
CA CYS A 37 1.49 9.51 -7.81
C CYS A 37 0.97 10.00 -6.46
N THR A 38 0.86 11.30 -6.34
CA THR A 38 0.15 12.00 -5.27
C THR A 38 -1.29 12.27 -5.69
N ARG A 39 -2.25 11.97 -4.81
CA ARG A 39 -3.67 12.28 -5.02
C ARG A 39 -4.18 13.23 -3.93
N GLN A 40 -5.47 13.49 -3.92
CA GLN A 40 -6.05 14.44 -2.97
C GLN A 40 -5.99 13.93 -1.53
N PHE A 41 -6.31 12.65 -1.30
CA PHE A 41 -6.43 12.06 0.03
C PHE A 41 -5.29 11.10 0.40
N GLY A 42 -4.60 10.54 -0.58
CA GLY A 42 -3.51 9.61 -0.36
C GLY A 42 -2.39 9.71 -1.37
N ASP A 43 -1.21 9.30 -0.97
CA ASP A 43 -0.09 9.07 -1.88
C ASP A 43 -0.04 7.59 -2.24
N VAL A 44 0.22 7.30 -3.50
CA VAL A 44 0.20 5.95 -4.08
C VAL A 44 1.62 5.49 -4.33
N TYR A 45 1.97 4.35 -3.78
CA TYR A 45 3.29 3.75 -3.90
C TYR A 45 3.21 2.33 -4.44
N LEU A 46 4.26 1.91 -5.16
CA LEU A 46 4.51 0.53 -5.58
C LEU A 46 5.51 -0.10 -4.60
N GLU A 47 5.25 -1.32 -4.15
CA GLU A 47 6.12 -2.07 -3.23
C GLU A 47 7.35 -2.62 -3.95
N ARG A 48 8.57 -2.26 -3.47
CA ARG A 48 9.84 -2.63 -4.10
C ARG A 48 10.19 -4.11 -3.97
N ARG A 49 9.72 -4.76 -2.94
CA ARG A 49 10.07 -6.16 -2.64
C ARG A 49 8.92 -7.13 -2.89
N SER A 50 7.97 -6.75 -3.73
CA SER A 50 6.82 -7.59 -4.01
C SER A 50 7.14 -8.66 -5.05
N ARG A 51 6.70 -9.90 -4.78
CA ARG A 51 6.61 -10.97 -5.78
C ARG A 51 5.40 -10.81 -6.70
N LEU A 52 4.49 -9.87 -6.39
CA LEU A 52 3.25 -9.65 -7.11
C LEU A 52 3.36 -8.35 -7.90
N PRO A 53 3.49 -8.40 -9.24
CA PRO A 53 3.52 -7.21 -10.07
C PRO A 53 2.29 -6.33 -9.82
N GLY A 54 2.51 -5.02 -9.66
CA GLY A 54 1.42 -4.08 -9.41
C GLY A 54 0.89 -4.02 -7.96
N TYR A 55 1.59 -4.63 -7.00
CA TYR A 55 1.23 -4.46 -5.59
C TYR A 55 1.49 -3.03 -5.15
N CYS A 56 0.40 -2.31 -4.87
CA CYS A 56 0.43 -0.91 -4.45
C CYS A 56 0.01 -0.74 -3.00
N ILE A 57 0.44 0.37 -2.41
CA ILE A 57 0.02 0.85 -1.10
C ILE A 57 -0.48 2.28 -1.28
N VAL A 58 -1.67 2.57 -0.76
CA VAL A 58 -2.23 3.94 -0.67
C VAL A 58 -2.09 4.38 0.77
N ILE A 59 -1.35 5.46 0.99
CA ILE A 59 -1.08 6.02 2.33
C ILE A 59 -1.88 7.30 2.49
N TRP A 60 -2.70 7.39 3.54
CA TRP A 60 -3.41 8.60 3.93
C TRP A 60 -2.43 9.74 4.24
N LYS A 61 -2.69 10.96 3.71
CA LYS A 61 -1.69 12.04 3.79
C LYS A 61 -2.08 13.27 4.60
N HIS A 62 -3.29 13.35 5.11
CA HIS A 62 -3.73 14.51 5.89
C HIS A 62 -3.55 14.31 7.39
N GLY A 63 -2.29 14.22 7.82
CA GLY A 63 -1.93 13.98 9.21
C GLY A 63 -1.90 12.50 9.59
N HIS A 64 -1.58 12.24 10.85
CA HIS A 64 -1.54 10.89 11.38
C HIS A 64 -2.92 10.45 11.84
N ILE A 65 -3.49 9.48 11.15
CA ILE A 65 -4.73 8.79 11.51
C ILE A 65 -4.45 7.30 11.48
N ALA A 66 -4.79 6.59 12.54
CA ALA A 66 -4.58 5.15 12.63
C ALA A 66 -5.77 4.34 12.09
N GLU A 67 -6.99 4.80 12.37
CA GLU A 67 -8.21 4.08 12.05
C GLU A 67 -9.02 4.77 10.94
N PRO A 68 -9.50 4.04 9.93
CA PRO A 68 -10.35 4.62 8.90
C PRO A 68 -11.68 5.15 9.45
N ALA A 69 -12.11 4.65 10.61
CA ALA A 69 -13.33 5.12 11.29
C ALA A 69 -13.21 6.55 11.87
N ASP A 70 -11.98 7.06 12.00
CA ASP A 70 -11.72 8.42 12.48
C ASP A 70 -11.82 9.49 11.36
N LEU A 71 -11.97 9.05 10.10
CA LEU A 71 -12.21 9.95 8.99
C LEU A 71 -13.63 10.52 9.02
N ASP A 72 -13.80 11.79 8.66
CA ASP A 72 -15.13 12.29 8.36
C ASP A 72 -15.70 11.64 7.07
N PRO A 73 -17.01 11.72 6.83
CA PRO A 73 -17.64 11.05 5.67
C PRO A 73 -17.08 11.48 4.31
N ALA A 74 -16.68 12.73 4.14
CA ALA A 74 -16.12 13.23 2.88
C ALA A 74 -14.69 12.71 2.67
N GLN A 75 -13.88 12.72 3.72
CA GLN A 75 -12.53 12.16 3.75
C GLN A 75 -12.56 10.65 3.47
N ALA A 76 -13.45 9.91 4.14
CA ALA A 76 -13.62 8.48 3.94
C ALA A 76 -14.00 8.17 2.50
N SER A 77 -15.02 8.86 1.95
CA SER A 77 -15.44 8.70 0.57
C SER A 77 -14.30 9.00 -0.42
N GLY A 78 -13.59 10.10 -0.21
CA GLY A 78 -12.47 10.50 -1.07
C GLY A 78 -11.33 9.48 -1.05
N TYR A 79 -10.89 9.07 0.13
CA TYR A 79 -9.82 8.09 0.30
C TYR A 79 -10.16 6.74 -0.37
N TRP A 80 -11.36 6.19 -0.11
CA TRP A 80 -11.77 4.92 -0.69
C TRP A 80 -11.95 5.01 -2.21
N ASN A 81 -12.42 6.14 -2.75
CA ASN A 81 -12.47 6.33 -4.20
C ASN A 81 -11.08 6.28 -4.83
N GLU A 82 -10.06 6.82 -4.17
CA GLU A 82 -8.67 6.75 -4.63
C GLU A 82 -8.10 5.34 -4.55
N VAL A 83 -8.33 4.62 -3.45
CA VAL A 83 -7.97 3.20 -3.31
C VAL A 83 -8.56 2.36 -4.44
N LEU A 84 -9.83 2.55 -4.74
CA LEU A 84 -10.51 1.84 -5.83
C LEU A 84 -9.99 2.25 -7.21
N ALA A 85 -9.57 3.51 -7.39
CA ALA A 85 -8.94 3.96 -8.63
C ALA A 85 -7.61 3.25 -8.87
N VAL A 86 -6.79 3.08 -7.82
CA VAL A 86 -5.56 2.28 -7.89
C VAL A 86 -5.88 0.84 -8.28
N GLY A 87 -6.88 0.23 -7.66
CA GLY A 87 -7.30 -1.13 -7.99
C GLY A 87 -7.74 -1.29 -9.46
N ARG A 88 -8.43 -0.30 -10.02
CA ARG A 88 -8.78 -0.28 -11.45
C ARG A 88 -7.55 -0.17 -12.34
N ALA A 89 -6.60 0.70 -12.01
CA ALA A 89 -5.36 0.85 -12.76
C ALA A 89 -4.52 -0.44 -12.75
N VAL A 90 -4.37 -1.06 -11.58
CA VAL A 90 -3.67 -2.35 -11.45
C VAL A 90 -4.35 -3.44 -12.26
N ARG A 91 -5.67 -3.54 -12.20
CA ARG A 91 -6.41 -4.52 -13.02
C ARG A 91 -6.22 -4.30 -14.52
N SER A 92 -6.22 -3.07 -14.96
CA SER A 92 -6.05 -2.72 -16.37
C SER A 92 -4.65 -3.05 -16.89
N LEU A 93 -3.62 -2.80 -16.07
CA LEU A 93 -2.22 -2.96 -16.50
C LEU A 93 -1.73 -4.41 -16.37
N PHE A 94 -2.09 -5.10 -15.29
CA PHE A 94 -1.51 -6.41 -14.92
C PHE A 94 -2.45 -7.59 -15.09
N ASN A 95 -3.74 -7.35 -15.33
CA ASN A 95 -4.76 -8.38 -15.55
C ASN A 95 -4.77 -9.51 -14.49
N PRO A 96 -4.79 -9.18 -13.18
CA PRO A 96 -4.88 -10.19 -12.12
C PRO A 96 -6.25 -10.88 -12.14
N VAL A 97 -6.32 -12.10 -11.59
CA VAL A 97 -7.60 -12.85 -11.48
C VAL A 97 -8.48 -12.32 -10.35
N LYS A 98 -7.90 -11.66 -9.34
CA LYS A 98 -8.63 -11.06 -8.22
C LYS A 98 -7.83 -9.90 -7.63
N MET A 99 -8.51 -8.94 -7.04
CA MET A 99 -7.92 -7.90 -6.19
C MET A 99 -8.29 -8.12 -4.74
N ASN A 100 -7.32 -7.99 -3.84
CA ASN A 100 -7.56 -7.88 -2.41
C ASN A 100 -7.19 -6.48 -1.92
N TYR A 101 -7.93 -5.99 -0.96
CA TYR A 101 -7.72 -4.70 -0.31
C TYR A 101 -7.59 -4.96 1.19
N MET A 102 -6.46 -4.59 1.78
CA MET A 102 -6.18 -4.84 3.18
C MET A 102 -5.78 -3.55 3.88
N THR A 103 -6.59 -3.13 4.85
CA THR A 103 -6.28 -2.02 5.75
C THR A 103 -6.01 -2.62 7.12
N LEU A 104 -4.74 -2.61 7.53
CA LEU A 104 -4.28 -3.30 8.74
C LEU A 104 -3.82 -2.30 9.80
N GLY A 105 -2.54 -1.92 9.82
CA GLY A 105 -2.01 -0.96 10.80
C GLY A 105 -1.42 -1.58 12.06
N ASN A 106 -1.37 -2.89 12.18
CA ASN A 106 -0.90 -3.60 13.39
C ASN A 106 0.59 -3.40 13.70
N THR A 107 1.40 -3.01 12.73
CA THR A 107 2.83 -2.70 12.91
C THR A 107 3.07 -1.21 12.86
N ILE A 108 2.47 -0.53 11.88
CA ILE A 108 2.52 0.90 11.69
C ILE A 108 1.08 1.41 11.71
N PRO A 109 0.60 1.96 12.84
CA PRO A 109 -0.77 2.44 12.98
C PRO A 109 -0.94 3.81 12.31
N HIS A 110 -0.83 3.82 11.01
CA HIS A 110 -1.11 4.93 10.12
C HIS A 110 -2.03 4.41 9.03
N LEU A 111 -3.12 5.10 8.75
CA LEU A 111 -4.08 4.66 7.75
C LEU A 111 -3.41 4.47 6.39
N HIS A 112 -3.36 3.23 5.96
CA HIS A 112 -2.89 2.83 4.65
C HIS A 112 -3.66 1.60 4.20
N THR A 113 -3.79 1.43 2.90
CA THR A 113 -4.47 0.28 2.30
C THR A 113 -3.56 -0.38 1.28
N HIS A 114 -3.32 -1.67 1.48
CA HIS A 114 -2.64 -2.54 0.53
C HIS A 114 -3.60 -2.92 -0.59
N VAL A 115 -3.24 -2.63 -1.82
CA VAL A 115 -3.97 -2.98 -3.05
C VAL A 115 -3.23 -4.11 -3.71
N VAL A 116 -3.66 -5.33 -3.46
CA VAL A 116 -2.90 -6.56 -3.73
C VAL A 116 -3.53 -7.34 -4.88
N PRO A 117 -2.86 -7.42 -6.04
CA PRO A 117 -3.30 -8.29 -7.13
C PRO A 117 -3.02 -9.76 -6.79
N ARG A 118 -3.95 -10.63 -7.17
CA ARG A 118 -3.83 -12.09 -7.04
C ARG A 118 -3.80 -12.72 -8.43
N TYR A 119 -2.89 -13.67 -8.63
CA TYR A 119 -2.64 -14.32 -9.92
C TYR A 119 -2.97 -15.82 -9.90
N LEU A 120 -3.03 -16.46 -11.07
CA LEU A 120 -3.40 -17.88 -11.20
C LEU A 120 -2.43 -18.84 -10.50
N ASP A 121 -1.18 -18.45 -10.38
CA ASP A 121 -0.11 -19.19 -9.69
C ASP A 121 -0.03 -18.93 -8.18
N ASP A 122 -1.02 -18.24 -7.63
CA ASP A 122 -1.13 -17.99 -6.19
C ASP A 122 -1.16 -19.33 -5.42
N PRO A 123 -0.24 -19.55 -4.48
CA PRO A 123 -0.16 -20.81 -3.74
C PRO A 123 -1.30 -21.02 -2.74
N ALA A 124 -2.05 -19.95 -2.38
CA ALA A 124 -3.13 -20.00 -1.41
C ALA A 124 -4.30 -19.08 -1.80
N PRO A 125 -5.01 -19.37 -2.93
CA PRO A 125 -6.00 -18.46 -3.49
C PRO A 125 -7.26 -18.30 -2.60
N GLY A 126 -7.55 -19.25 -1.73
CA GLY A 126 -8.75 -19.26 -0.89
C GLY A 126 -8.64 -18.49 0.41
N GLY A 127 -7.48 -17.93 0.75
CA GLY A 127 -7.22 -17.25 2.02
C GLY A 127 -6.56 -15.89 1.90
N PRO A 128 -6.35 -15.21 3.04
CA PRO A 128 -5.48 -14.06 3.10
C PRO A 128 -4.08 -14.45 2.65
N ILE A 129 -3.42 -13.58 1.90
CA ILE A 129 -2.06 -13.83 1.48
C ILE A 129 -1.10 -13.62 2.64
N ALA A 130 -0.21 -14.58 2.87
CA ALA A 130 0.83 -14.45 3.90
C ALA A 130 1.96 -13.53 3.42
N TRP A 131 2.52 -12.75 4.34
CA TRP A 131 3.60 -11.80 4.03
C TRP A 131 4.80 -12.46 3.35
N GLU A 132 5.15 -13.66 3.78
CA GLU A 132 6.25 -14.44 3.22
C GLU A 132 6.02 -14.87 1.76
N GLN A 133 4.76 -14.90 1.34
CA GLN A 133 4.38 -15.24 -0.04
C GLN A 133 4.44 -14.03 -0.97
N ILE A 134 4.19 -12.83 -0.44
CA ILE A 134 4.16 -11.59 -1.25
C ILE A 134 5.49 -10.85 -1.26
N HIS A 135 6.32 -10.99 -0.23
CA HIS A 135 7.60 -10.31 -0.14
C HIS A 135 8.76 -11.17 -0.63
N SER A 136 9.67 -10.54 -1.36
CA SER A 136 10.95 -11.10 -1.78
C SER A 136 12.06 -10.61 -0.84
N PRO A 137 13.07 -11.41 -0.52
CA PRO A 137 14.26 -10.93 0.17
C PRO A 137 15.04 -9.90 -0.67
N GLU A 138 14.96 -10.03 -2.00
CA GLU A 138 15.57 -9.09 -2.94
C GLU A 138 14.52 -8.14 -3.52
N PRO A 139 14.87 -6.87 -3.76
CA PRO A 139 14.01 -5.95 -4.45
C PRO A 139 13.79 -6.36 -5.92
N VAL A 140 12.66 -5.98 -6.46
CA VAL A 140 12.41 -6.08 -7.91
C VAL A 140 13.43 -5.18 -8.64
N PRO A 141 13.97 -5.63 -9.80
CA PRO A 141 14.89 -4.80 -10.57
C PRO A 141 14.35 -3.40 -10.85
N GLU A 142 15.20 -2.38 -10.70
CA GLU A 142 14.79 -0.97 -10.81
C GLU A 142 14.14 -0.65 -12.17
N ALA A 143 14.63 -1.24 -13.26
CA ALA A 143 14.05 -1.04 -14.60
C ALA A 143 12.60 -1.56 -14.67
N GLU A 144 12.32 -2.68 -13.99
CA GLU A 144 10.96 -3.25 -13.93
C GLU A 144 10.04 -2.40 -13.05
N LEU A 145 10.52 -1.95 -11.88
CA LEU A 145 9.77 -1.04 -11.02
C LEU A 145 9.41 0.26 -11.74
N ASN A 146 10.36 0.85 -12.45
CA ASN A 146 10.14 2.06 -13.24
C ASN A 146 9.12 1.85 -14.35
N HIS A 147 9.16 0.69 -15.02
CA HIS A 147 8.18 0.34 -16.05
C HIS A 147 6.78 0.20 -15.47
N GLN A 148 6.63 -0.53 -14.35
CA GLN A 148 5.37 -0.71 -13.65
C GLN A 148 4.82 0.65 -13.17
N ALA A 149 5.64 1.45 -12.50
CA ALA A 149 5.25 2.76 -12.00
C ALA A 149 4.83 3.72 -13.12
N ALA A 150 5.54 3.75 -14.25
CA ALA A 150 5.21 4.58 -15.41
C ALA A 150 3.84 4.19 -16.00
N GLY A 151 3.57 2.90 -16.16
CA GLY A 151 2.28 2.40 -16.64
C GLY A 151 1.12 2.78 -15.72
N LEU A 152 1.31 2.65 -14.41
CA LEU A 152 0.32 3.06 -13.41
C LEU A 152 0.08 4.58 -13.43
N ARG A 153 1.14 5.40 -13.49
CA ARG A 153 1.04 6.86 -13.61
C ARG A 153 0.20 7.27 -14.81
N GLN A 154 0.44 6.67 -15.96
CA GLN A 154 -0.32 6.96 -17.17
C GLN A 154 -1.82 6.70 -17.00
N LEU A 155 -2.19 5.58 -16.38
CA LEU A 155 -3.59 5.21 -16.15
C LEU A 155 -4.26 6.06 -15.06
N MET A 156 -3.49 6.66 -14.17
CA MET A 156 -4.00 7.46 -13.05
C MET A 156 -3.93 8.97 -13.29
N SER A 157 -3.40 9.42 -14.43
CA SER A 157 -3.31 10.84 -14.81
C SER A 157 -4.58 11.42 -15.42
N GLY A 158 -5.63 10.60 -15.58
CA GLY A 158 -6.92 10.97 -16.18
C GLY A 158 -7.96 11.38 -15.14
#